data_3bbbfb022a31f1f5f1234bb82f2d4860
#
_entry.id   3bbbfb022a31f1f5f1234bb82f2d4860
#
_cell.length_a   1.000
_cell.length_b   1.000
_cell.length_c   1.000
_cell.angle_alpha   90.00
_cell.angle_beta   90.00
_cell.angle_gamma   90.00
#
_symmetry.space_group_name_H-M   'P 1'
#
loop_
_entity.id
_entity.type
_entity.pdbx_description
1 polymer ?
#
loop_
_entity_poly.entity_id
_entity_poly.type
_entity_poly.pdbx_seq_one_letter_code
_entity_poly.pdbx_strand_id
1 'polypeptide(L)'
;FTDHGRAREPEIARWVRARHRIEPSTALYHAHSEPYHLATPDGVAVHNGAVVLAEIKTTGHAWRSIPRSYLRQVWWQQYVLGADRTLVVWEQHDDFIPTNAEPEVRWVERDDNEIHVLVGLANRLLGLMRR
;
A
#
# COMPACT_ATOMS: atom_id res chain seq x y z
N PHE A 1 0.46 13.68 0.90
CA PHE A 1 -0.62 13.61 1.89
C PHE A 1 -1.15 14.98 2.23
N THR A 2 -2.46 15.09 2.36
CA THR A 2 -3.10 16.26 2.95
C THR A 2 -2.91 16.25 4.46
N ASP A 3 -3.07 17.41 5.11
CA ASP A 3 -3.00 17.49 6.58
C ASP A 3 -4.04 16.58 7.24
N HIS A 4 -5.23 16.44 6.63
CA HIS A 4 -6.25 15.52 7.10
C HIS A 4 -5.77 14.07 7.05
N GLY A 5 -5.17 13.63 5.93
CA GLY A 5 -4.64 12.28 5.80
C GLY A 5 -3.56 11.99 6.85
N ARG A 6 -2.66 12.94 7.10
CA ARG A 6 -1.63 12.80 8.13
C ARG A 6 -2.22 12.69 9.54
N ALA A 7 -3.27 13.45 9.83
CA ALA A 7 -3.93 13.40 11.13
C ALA A 7 -4.68 12.09 11.35
N ARG A 8 -5.28 11.52 10.30
CA ARG A 8 -6.09 10.31 10.39
C ARG A 8 -5.28 9.03 10.30
N GLU A 9 -4.14 9.04 9.61
CA GLU A 9 -3.36 7.83 9.34
C GLU A 9 -3.01 7.03 10.60
N PRO A 10 -2.52 7.62 11.71
CA PRO A 10 -2.22 6.86 12.91
C PRO A 10 -3.44 6.15 13.51
N GLU A 11 -4.61 6.77 13.46
CA GLU A 11 -5.84 6.13 13.98
C GLU A 11 -6.29 4.97 13.10
N ILE A 12 -6.22 5.14 11.77
CA ILE A 12 -6.55 4.07 10.83
C ILE A 12 -5.56 2.93 11.00
N ALA A 13 -4.27 3.23 11.17
CA ALA A 13 -3.23 2.22 11.39
C ALA A 13 -3.50 1.40 12.65
N ARG A 14 -3.91 2.03 13.74
CA ARG A 14 -4.31 1.33 14.98
C ARG A 14 -5.51 0.42 14.76
N TRP A 15 -6.50 0.89 14.01
CA TRP A 15 -7.67 0.09 13.65
C TRP A 15 -7.30 -1.13 12.83
N VAL A 16 -6.41 -0.98 11.84
CA VAL A 16 -5.89 -2.07 11.00
C VAL A 16 -5.17 -3.10 11.87
N ARG A 17 -4.32 -2.66 12.79
CA ARG A 17 -3.62 -3.53 13.72
C ARG A 17 -4.59 -4.34 14.58
N ALA A 18 -5.56 -3.67 15.19
CA ALA A 18 -6.52 -4.31 16.09
C ALA A 18 -7.43 -5.29 15.34
N ARG A 19 -7.90 -4.93 14.15
CA ARG A 19 -8.90 -5.68 13.39
C ARG A 19 -8.29 -6.74 12.50
N HIS A 20 -7.13 -6.49 11.92
CA HIS A 20 -6.53 -7.33 10.88
C HIS A 20 -5.15 -7.88 11.24
N ARG A 21 -4.61 -7.52 12.39
CA ARG A 21 -3.30 -7.98 12.87
C ARG A 21 -2.17 -7.68 11.90
N ILE A 22 -2.21 -6.51 11.27
CA ILE A 22 -1.14 -6.01 10.43
C ILE A 22 -0.50 -4.84 11.15
N GLU A 23 0.78 -4.99 11.51
CA GLU A 23 1.51 -3.97 12.28
C GLU A 23 1.80 -2.74 11.44
N PRO A 24 1.60 -1.52 11.98
CA PRO A 24 2.04 -0.31 11.31
C PRO A 24 3.53 -0.35 11.02
N SER A 25 3.92 0.19 9.86
CA SER A 25 5.32 0.27 9.45
C SER A 25 5.61 1.64 8.84
N THR A 26 6.77 2.17 9.17
CA THR A 26 7.36 3.36 8.52
C THR A 26 8.69 3.02 7.87
N ALA A 27 9.05 1.74 7.85
CA ALA A 27 10.33 1.29 7.33
C ALA A 27 10.39 1.38 5.81
N LEU A 28 11.59 1.67 5.31
CA LEU A 28 11.93 1.60 3.90
C LEU A 28 12.50 0.22 3.61
N TYR A 29 11.92 -0.45 2.63
CA TYR A 29 12.37 -1.78 2.18
C TYR A 29 12.93 -1.69 0.78
N HIS A 30 13.82 -2.62 0.44
CA HIS A 30 14.26 -2.82 -0.93
C HIS A 30 14.03 -4.27 -1.37
N ALA A 31 13.88 -4.47 -2.68
CA ALA A 31 13.76 -5.80 -3.25
C ALA A 31 15.05 -6.60 -3.01
N HIS A 32 14.90 -7.91 -2.81
CA HIS A 32 16.04 -8.80 -2.55
C HIS A 32 17.09 -8.75 -3.67
N SER A 33 16.64 -8.73 -4.92
CA SER A 33 17.51 -8.77 -6.10
C SER A 33 17.98 -7.41 -6.61
N GLU A 34 17.40 -6.30 -6.11
CA GLU A 34 17.72 -4.95 -6.60
C GLU A 34 17.58 -3.92 -5.48
N PRO A 35 18.70 -3.40 -4.95
CA PRO A 35 18.64 -2.46 -3.81
C PRO A 35 18.03 -1.09 -4.15
N TYR A 36 17.86 -0.75 -5.42
CA TYR A 36 17.22 0.50 -5.83
C TYR A 36 15.71 0.36 -6.07
N HIS A 37 15.16 -0.84 -5.94
CA HIS A 37 13.71 -1.04 -5.95
C HIS A 37 13.19 -0.92 -4.51
N LEU A 38 12.60 0.23 -4.20
CA LEU A 38 12.26 0.64 -2.84
C LEU A 38 10.75 0.72 -2.64
N ALA A 39 10.30 0.47 -1.40
CA ALA A 39 8.91 0.64 -1.01
C ALA A 39 8.79 0.93 0.49
N THR A 40 7.74 1.67 0.84
CA THR A 40 7.40 2.02 2.23
C THR A 40 5.93 1.68 2.49
N PRO A 41 5.59 0.39 2.69
CA PRO A 41 4.20 0.02 3.01
C PRO A 41 3.77 0.59 4.35
N ASP A 42 2.48 0.86 4.51
CA ASP A 42 1.94 1.40 5.75
C ASP A 42 1.81 0.35 6.85
N GLY A 43 1.74 -0.92 6.47
CA GLY A 43 1.72 -2.03 7.42
C GLY A 43 2.33 -3.29 6.82
N VAL A 44 2.90 -4.12 7.69
CA VAL A 44 3.54 -5.39 7.31
C VAL A 44 3.24 -6.44 8.37
N ALA A 45 2.89 -7.64 7.93
CA ALA A 45 2.69 -8.79 8.79
C ALA A 45 3.11 -10.08 8.09
N VAL A 46 3.29 -11.12 8.88
CA VAL A 46 3.45 -12.48 8.37
C VAL A 46 2.29 -13.30 8.89
N HIS A 47 1.40 -13.75 8.01
CA HIS A 47 0.27 -14.59 8.34
C HIS A 47 0.45 -15.96 7.68
N ASN A 48 0.51 -17.01 8.48
CA ASN A 48 0.68 -18.38 7.98
C ASN A 48 1.89 -18.55 7.05
N GLY A 49 3.00 -17.88 7.38
CA GLY A 49 4.23 -17.94 6.60
C GLY A 49 4.27 -17.04 5.38
N ALA A 50 3.20 -16.30 5.07
CA ALA A 50 3.13 -15.38 3.93
C ALA A 50 3.20 -13.93 4.38
N VAL A 51 3.95 -13.11 3.65
CA VAL A 51 4.00 -11.66 3.89
C VAL A 51 2.71 -11.02 3.40
N VAL A 52 2.12 -10.21 4.26
CA VAL A 52 0.87 -9.48 4.02
C VAL A 52 1.12 -8.02 4.31
N LEU A 53 0.64 -7.13 3.44
CA LEU A 53 0.83 -5.70 3.57
C LEU A 53 -0.48 -4.98 3.85
N ALA A 54 -0.37 -3.75 4.32
CA ALA A 54 -1.47 -2.81 4.36
C ALA A 54 -1.08 -1.50 3.69
N GLU A 55 -2.04 -0.89 3.00
CA GLU A 55 -1.92 0.43 2.41
C GLU A 55 -3.10 1.27 2.84
N ILE A 56 -2.85 2.46 3.39
CA ILE A 56 -3.85 3.33 3.98
C ILE A 56 -4.03 4.56 3.09
N LYS A 57 -5.29 4.87 2.77
CA LYS A 57 -5.65 6.04 1.96
C LYS A 57 -6.78 6.80 2.62
N THR A 58 -6.83 8.11 2.38
CA THR A 58 -8.00 8.94 2.66
C THR A 58 -8.48 9.57 1.37
N THR A 59 -9.78 9.73 1.22
CA THR A 59 -10.37 10.24 -0.03
C THR A 59 -11.58 11.11 0.24
N GLY A 60 -11.74 12.16 -0.58
CA GLY A 60 -12.92 13.02 -0.55
C GLY A 60 -14.11 12.49 -1.33
N HIS A 61 -13.97 11.34 -1.99
CA HIS A 61 -15.04 10.75 -2.80
C HIS A 61 -15.21 9.26 -2.51
N ALA A 62 -16.41 8.74 -2.80
CA ALA A 62 -16.64 7.32 -2.77
C ALA A 62 -15.88 6.62 -3.90
N TRP A 63 -15.22 5.51 -3.58
CA TRP A 63 -14.59 4.66 -4.58
C TRP A 63 -15.51 3.51 -4.97
N ARG A 64 -15.81 3.39 -6.26
CA ARG A 64 -16.42 2.17 -6.81
C ARG A 64 -15.41 1.04 -6.91
N SER A 65 -14.17 1.40 -7.18
CA SER A 65 -13.02 0.50 -7.24
C SER A 65 -11.79 1.28 -6.80
N ILE A 66 -10.76 0.55 -6.43
CA ILE A 66 -9.47 1.17 -6.07
C ILE A 66 -8.90 1.81 -7.34
N PRO A 67 -8.50 3.10 -7.28
CA PRO A 67 -7.86 3.76 -8.42
C PRO A 67 -6.65 2.97 -8.92
N ARG A 68 -6.49 2.89 -10.25
CA ARG A 68 -5.43 2.08 -10.85
C ARG A 68 -4.03 2.52 -10.44
N SER A 69 -3.81 3.81 -10.21
CA SER A 69 -2.53 4.33 -9.72
C SER A 69 -2.18 3.74 -8.34
N TYR A 70 -3.16 3.52 -7.48
CA TYR A 70 -2.96 2.90 -6.17
C TYR A 70 -2.75 1.38 -6.30
N LEU A 71 -3.43 0.72 -7.24
CA LEU A 71 -3.16 -0.69 -7.54
C LEU A 71 -1.72 -0.91 -7.98
N ARG A 72 -1.18 -0.03 -8.85
CA ARG A 72 0.23 -0.09 -9.26
C ARG A 72 1.18 0.07 -8.08
N GLN A 73 0.89 0.98 -7.17
CA GLN A 73 1.66 1.16 -5.95
C GLN A 73 1.62 -0.10 -5.08
N VAL A 74 0.46 -0.70 -4.94
CA VAL A 74 0.26 -1.95 -4.17
C VAL A 74 1.04 -3.11 -4.81
N TRP A 75 0.92 -3.31 -6.10
CA TRP A 75 1.66 -4.37 -6.80
C TRP A 75 3.18 -4.17 -6.71
N TRP A 76 3.65 -2.95 -6.81
CA TRP A 76 5.07 -2.63 -6.64
C TRP A 76 5.56 -3.01 -5.24
N GLN A 77 4.82 -2.65 -4.20
CA GLN A 77 5.16 -3.00 -2.82
C GLN A 77 5.15 -4.52 -2.61
N GLN A 78 4.19 -5.21 -3.18
CA GLN A 78 4.14 -6.67 -3.13
C GLN A 78 5.37 -7.32 -3.75
N TYR A 79 5.83 -6.78 -4.85
CA TYR A 79 7.08 -7.22 -5.46
C TYR A 79 8.27 -6.97 -4.53
N VAL A 80 8.41 -5.77 -4.02
CA VAL A 80 9.57 -5.39 -3.19
C VAL A 80 9.68 -6.25 -1.93
N LEU A 81 8.57 -6.51 -1.26
CA LEU A 81 8.56 -7.28 -0.01
C LEU A 81 8.27 -8.76 -0.18
N GLY A 82 8.04 -9.24 -1.40
CA GLY A 82 7.64 -10.63 -1.61
C GLY A 82 6.29 -10.96 -0.99
N ALA A 83 5.36 -10.02 -1.01
CA ALA A 83 4.06 -10.18 -0.38
C ALA A 83 3.05 -10.86 -1.31
N ASP A 84 2.15 -11.66 -0.73
CA ASP A 84 1.12 -12.36 -1.47
C ASP A 84 -0.14 -11.53 -1.67
N ARG A 85 -0.43 -10.61 -0.73
CA ARG A 85 -1.63 -9.79 -0.79
C ARG A 85 -1.48 -8.54 0.07
N THR A 86 -2.33 -7.56 -0.20
CA THR A 86 -2.35 -6.29 0.52
C THR A 86 -3.78 -5.95 0.91
N LEU A 87 -3.97 -5.55 2.17
CA LEU A 87 -5.22 -4.93 2.60
C LEU A 87 -5.15 -3.45 2.27
N VAL A 88 -5.92 -3.02 1.28
CA VAL A 88 -6.11 -1.60 1.01
C VAL A 88 -7.22 -1.11 1.90
N VAL A 89 -6.91 -0.11 2.71
CA VAL A 89 -7.80 0.47 3.71
C VAL A 89 -7.99 1.93 3.38
N TRP A 90 -9.23 2.36 3.19
CA TRP A 90 -9.47 3.77 2.90
C TRP A 90 -10.61 4.34 3.73
N GLU A 91 -10.43 5.61 4.09
CA GLU A 91 -11.43 6.37 4.83
C GLU A 91 -11.93 7.48 3.92
N GLN A 92 -13.23 7.47 3.65
CA GLN A 92 -13.88 8.58 2.97
C GLN A 92 -14.21 9.67 3.98
N HIS A 93 -13.99 10.91 3.58
CA HIS A 93 -14.31 12.07 4.39
C HIS A 93 -15.15 13.08 3.60
N ASP A 94 -15.91 13.89 4.32
CA ASP A 94 -16.63 15.05 3.82
C ASP A 94 -16.30 16.21 4.76
N ASP A 95 -15.79 17.32 4.22
CA ASP A 95 -15.27 18.45 5.00
C ASP A 95 -14.33 17.99 6.11
N PHE A 96 -13.43 17.06 5.80
CA PHE A 96 -12.43 16.49 6.72
C PHE A 96 -13.03 15.67 7.87
N ILE A 97 -14.29 15.29 7.78
CA ILE A 97 -14.96 14.43 8.75
C ILE A 97 -15.19 13.06 8.11
N PRO A 98 -14.75 11.95 8.75
CA PRO A 98 -15.04 10.61 8.21
C PRO A 98 -16.54 10.40 8.00
N THR A 99 -16.91 9.86 6.85
CA THR A 99 -18.31 9.63 6.50
C THR A 99 -18.86 8.33 7.10
N ASN A 100 -17.98 7.39 7.46
CA ASN A 100 -18.36 6.09 8.02
C ASN A 100 -17.70 5.89 9.38
N ALA A 101 -18.31 5.07 10.23
CA ALA A 101 -17.78 4.73 11.54
C ALA A 101 -16.47 3.95 11.45
N GLU A 102 -16.32 3.11 10.42
CA GLU A 102 -15.12 2.32 10.15
C GLU A 102 -14.63 2.56 8.74
N PRO A 103 -13.32 2.41 8.49
CA PRO A 103 -12.76 2.46 7.15
C PRO A 103 -13.31 1.33 6.26
N GLU A 104 -13.29 1.56 4.96
CA GLU A 104 -13.53 0.53 3.97
C GLU A 104 -12.26 -0.27 3.75
N VAL A 105 -12.39 -1.56 3.41
CA VAL A 105 -11.26 -2.43 3.15
C VAL A 105 -11.47 -3.28 1.91
N ARG A 106 -10.39 -3.62 1.23
CA ARG A 106 -10.38 -4.59 0.15
C ARG A 106 -9.03 -5.26 0.06
N TRP A 107 -9.05 -6.58 -0.04
CA TRP A 107 -7.85 -7.35 -0.34
C TRP A 107 -7.49 -7.24 -1.81
N VAL A 108 -6.24 -6.96 -2.08
CA VAL A 108 -5.67 -6.95 -3.43
C VAL A 108 -4.63 -8.05 -3.50
N GLU A 109 -4.91 -9.06 -4.32
CA GLU A 109 -4.01 -10.19 -4.51
C GLU A 109 -2.81 -9.77 -5.38
N ARG A 110 -1.70 -10.49 -5.21
CA ARG A 110 -0.51 -10.31 -6.04
C ARG A 110 -0.84 -10.55 -7.51
N ASP A 111 -0.34 -9.68 -8.37
CA ASP A 111 -0.50 -9.81 -9.83
C ASP A 111 0.88 -9.79 -10.49
N ASP A 112 1.42 -10.97 -10.79
CA ASP A 112 2.76 -11.10 -11.35
C ASP A 112 2.89 -10.53 -12.76
N ASN A 113 1.83 -10.49 -13.54
CA ASN A 113 1.84 -9.87 -14.87
C ASN A 113 2.00 -8.35 -14.76
N GLU A 114 1.24 -7.73 -13.89
CA GLU A 114 1.35 -6.29 -13.63
C GLU A 114 2.70 -5.94 -12.99
N ILE A 115 3.18 -6.76 -12.08
CA ILE A 115 4.51 -6.59 -11.47
C ILE A 115 5.61 -6.63 -12.53
N HIS A 116 5.54 -7.58 -13.47
CA HIS A 116 6.52 -7.69 -14.54
C HIS A 116 6.62 -6.38 -15.37
N VAL A 117 5.48 -5.79 -15.69
CA VAL A 117 5.43 -4.51 -16.41
C VAL A 117 6.08 -3.39 -15.58
N LEU A 118 5.74 -3.30 -14.30
CA LEU A 118 6.28 -2.27 -13.41
C LEU A 118 7.78 -2.39 -13.20
N VAL A 119 8.28 -3.60 -13.03
CA VAL A 119 9.73 -3.86 -12.87
C VAL A 119 10.47 -3.48 -14.14
N GLY A 120 9.93 -3.81 -15.31
CA GLY A 120 10.52 -3.43 -16.60
C GLY A 120 10.63 -1.91 -16.76
N LEU A 121 9.57 -1.18 -16.36
CA LEU A 121 9.58 0.29 -16.39
C LEU A 121 10.62 0.86 -15.43
N ALA A 122 10.70 0.35 -14.22
CA ALA A 122 11.65 0.79 -13.21
C ALA A 122 13.10 0.55 -13.65
N ASN A 123 13.39 -0.59 -14.25
CA ASN A 123 14.71 -0.93 -14.74
C ASN A 123 15.14 -0.05 -15.91
N ARG A 124 14.22 0.30 -16.81
CA ARG A 124 14.50 1.26 -17.88
C ARG A 124 14.84 2.63 -17.33
N LEU A 125 14.09 3.09 -16.32
CA LEU A 125 14.34 4.37 -15.68
C LEU A 125 15.71 4.39 -15.00
N LEU A 126 16.05 3.34 -14.22
CA LEU A 126 17.34 3.20 -13.60
C LEU A 126 18.49 3.19 -14.63
N GLY A 127 18.30 2.52 -15.74
CA GLY A 127 19.29 2.51 -16.83
C GLY A 127 19.56 3.89 -17.39
N LEU A 128 18.53 4.72 -17.55
CA LEU A 128 18.65 6.11 -17.99
C LEU A 128 19.38 6.98 -16.97
N MET A 129 19.14 6.77 -15.69
CA MET A 129 19.76 7.53 -14.60
C MET A 129 21.24 7.21 -14.42
N ARG A 130 21.69 6.04 -14.85
CA ARG A 130 23.09 5.57 -14.71
C ARG A 130 23.99 5.93 -15.89
N ARG A 131 23.48 6.64 -16.86
CA ARG A 131 24.28 7.07 -18.02
C ARG A 131 25.19 8.24 -17.73
#